data_09db4a3c899228c61be0bdfd485401ca
#
_entry.id   09db4a3c899228c61be0bdfd485401ca
#
_cell.length_a   1.000
_cell.length_b   1.000
_cell.length_c   1.000
_cell.angle_alpha   90.00
_cell.angle_beta   90.00
_cell.angle_gamma   90.00
#
_symmetry.space_group_name_H-M   'P 1'
#
loop_
_entity.id
_entity.type
_entity.pdbx_description
1 polymer ?
#
loop_
_entity_poly.entity_id
_entity_poly.type
_entity_poly.pdbx_seq_one_letter_code
_entity_poly.pdbx_strand_id
1 'polypeptide(L)'
;MGCLAVSGLGLLCIADTGRRMRESSKLSSSNIPSFHKLSVPERVKAARDRGLLSSQDSKALLDGRNVLDVTNADTMIENVIGVMGLPVGLGLNFLINGRDYVVPLAVEEPSIVAGLTHAAKTARSAGGFTTSSTEPILIGQIQLVDVPHPTKARQQLERRKEEVINLANSLHPKMVARGGGATDLEVILHPATPDNVEMMVVHLMVNTCDAMGANLVNTMGEGVASFIESITGGKVFL
;
A
#
# COMPACT_ATOMS: atom_id res chain seq x y z
N MET A 1 -7.53 15.76 12.63
CA MET A 1 -7.75 16.94 11.75
C MET A 1 -6.41 17.28 11.13
N GLY A 2 -6.32 17.28 9.83
CA GLY A 2 -5.13 17.66 9.08
C GLY A 2 -4.76 16.62 8.01
N CYS A 3 -5.73 16.26 7.17
CA CYS A 3 -5.40 15.75 5.85
C CYS A 3 -4.87 16.95 5.08
N LEU A 4 -3.57 17.00 4.78
CA LEU A 4 -3.03 17.93 3.79
C LEU A 4 -3.68 17.53 2.46
N ALA A 5 -4.70 18.27 2.08
CA ALA A 5 -5.25 18.22 0.74
C ALA A 5 -4.15 18.71 -0.20
N VAL A 6 -3.49 17.79 -0.90
CA VAL A 6 -2.75 18.13 -2.11
C VAL A 6 -3.84 18.54 -3.10
N SER A 7 -4.06 19.85 -3.22
CA SER A 7 -4.97 20.43 -4.18
C SER A 7 -4.40 20.17 -5.58
N GLY A 8 -4.97 19.21 -6.29
CA GLY A 8 -4.68 19.12 -7.70
C GLY A 8 -4.90 17.79 -8.40
N LEU A 9 -4.63 16.67 -7.78
CA LEU A 9 -4.98 15.36 -8.35
C LEU A 9 -5.47 14.46 -7.23
N GLY A 10 -6.79 14.24 -7.21
CA GLY A 10 -7.35 13.18 -6.37
C GLY A 10 -6.70 11.87 -6.77
N LEU A 11 -5.89 11.30 -5.88
CA LEU A 11 -5.36 9.96 -6.03
C LEU A 11 -6.55 9.04 -6.30
N LEU A 12 -6.60 8.43 -7.49
CA LEU A 12 -7.55 7.35 -7.77
C LEU A 12 -7.11 6.15 -6.92
N CYS A 13 -7.44 6.19 -5.62
CA CYS A 13 -7.25 5.06 -4.73
C CYS A 13 -8.21 3.95 -5.12
N ILE A 14 -7.67 2.86 -5.65
CA ILE A 14 -8.36 1.57 -5.70
C ILE A 14 -8.14 0.92 -4.33
N ALA A 15 -8.84 1.40 -3.32
CA ALA A 15 -8.90 0.75 -2.03
C ALA A 15 -10.38 0.61 -1.65
N ASP A 16 -10.84 -0.61 -1.65
CA ASP A 16 -12.11 -0.98 -1.04
C ASP A 16 -11.90 -1.06 0.49
N THR A 17 -11.70 0.09 1.12
CA THR A 17 -11.79 0.20 2.56
C THR A 17 -13.25 0.47 2.89
N GLY A 18 -13.90 -0.39 3.67
CA GLY A 18 -15.31 -0.39 4.05
C GLY A 18 -15.89 0.90 4.66
N ARG A 19 -15.48 2.05 4.18
CA ARG A 19 -16.04 3.36 4.45
C ARG A 19 -16.96 3.72 3.30
N ARG A 20 -18.23 3.89 3.57
CA ARG A 20 -19.27 4.42 2.68
C ARG A 20 -18.67 5.43 1.68
N MET A 21 -18.27 4.93 0.52
CA MET A 21 -18.15 5.78 -0.65
C MET A 21 -19.55 6.33 -0.93
N ARG A 22 -19.65 7.66 -1.05
CA ARG A 22 -20.83 8.28 -1.66
C ARG A 22 -21.12 7.48 -2.93
N GLU A 23 -22.39 7.16 -3.19
CA GLU A 23 -22.82 6.47 -4.39
C GLU A 23 -22.21 7.12 -5.62
N SER A 24 -21.00 6.68 -5.99
CA SER A 24 -20.45 6.97 -7.30
C SER A 24 -21.29 6.15 -8.28
N SER A 25 -21.85 6.78 -9.26
CA SER A 25 -22.51 6.12 -10.38
C SER A 25 -21.70 4.89 -10.76
N LYS A 26 -22.29 3.69 -10.61
CA LYS A 26 -21.62 2.43 -10.95
C LYS A 26 -21.07 2.56 -12.37
N LEU A 27 -19.76 2.38 -12.54
CA LEU A 27 -19.14 2.30 -13.85
C LEU A 27 -19.94 1.28 -14.68
N SER A 28 -20.60 1.71 -15.72
CA SER A 28 -21.48 0.83 -16.52
C SER A 28 -20.70 -0.26 -17.25
N SER A 29 -19.48 0.03 -17.67
CA SER A 29 -18.52 -0.93 -18.23
C SER A 29 -17.15 -0.27 -18.39
N SER A 30 -16.06 -1.02 -18.12
CA SER A 30 -14.68 -0.62 -18.44
C SER A 30 -14.32 -0.86 -19.92
N ASN A 31 -15.20 -1.47 -20.69
CA ASN A 31 -15.03 -1.63 -22.13
C ASN A 31 -15.49 -0.35 -22.85
N ILE A 32 -14.52 0.42 -23.36
CA ILE A 32 -14.78 1.63 -24.17
C ILE A 32 -14.35 1.33 -25.61
N PRO A 33 -15.30 1.04 -26.52
CA PRO A 33 -14.99 0.68 -27.90
C PRO A 33 -14.20 1.78 -28.61
N SER A 34 -13.16 1.38 -29.35
CA SER A 34 -12.34 2.30 -30.17
C SER A 34 -11.70 3.46 -29.42
N PHE A 35 -11.51 3.36 -28.09
CA PHE A 35 -10.94 4.44 -27.25
C PHE A 35 -9.57 4.93 -27.78
N HIS A 36 -8.74 4.04 -28.29
CA HIS A 36 -7.43 4.39 -28.88
C HIS A 36 -7.51 5.24 -30.16
N LYS A 37 -8.67 5.26 -30.85
CA LYS A 37 -8.89 6.06 -32.06
C LYS A 37 -9.36 7.48 -31.75
N LEU A 38 -9.79 7.73 -30.52
CA LEU A 38 -10.23 9.05 -30.07
C LEU A 38 -9.03 10.00 -29.90
N SER A 39 -9.24 11.29 -30.13
CA SER A 39 -8.30 12.33 -29.71
C SER A 39 -8.20 12.42 -28.17
N VAL A 40 -7.16 13.06 -27.65
CA VAL A 40 -7.01 13.23 -26.20
C VAL A 40 -8.21 13.91 -25.54
N PRO A 41 -8.74 15.04 -26.09
CA PRO A 41 -9.95 15.66 -25.54
C PRO A 41 -11.19 14.73 -25.54
N GLU A 42 -11.35 13.93 -26.59
CA GLU A 42 -12.46 12.97 -26.67
C GLU A 42 -12.30 11.82 -25.67
N ARG A 43 -11.07 11.34 -25.43
CA ARG A 43 -10.78 10.34 -24.39
C ARG A 43 -11.12 10.86 -23.01
N VAL A 44 -10.69 12.08 -22.68
CA VAL A 44 -11.00 12.73 -21.40
C VAL A 44 -12.51 12.91 -21.24
N LYS A 45 -13.20 13.34 -22.31
CA LYS A 45 -14.66 13.44 -22.30
C LYS A 45 -15.32 12.08 -22.05
N ALA A 46 -14.88 11.04 -22.77
CA ALA A 46 -15.42 9.67 -22.59
C ALA A 46 -15.20 9.09 -21.19
N ALA A 47 -14.08 9.40 -20.54
CA ALA A 47 -13.81 9.04 -19.16
C ALA A 47 -14.70 9.82 -18.18
N ARG A 48 -14.85 11.12 -18.37
CA ARG A 48 -15.74 11.96 -17.55
C ARG A 48 -17.19 11.52 -17.66
N ASP A 49 -17.69 11.30 -18.88
CA ASP A 49 -19.08 10.91 -19.11
C ASP A 49 -19.43 9.53 -18.47
N ARG A 50 -18.41 8.75 -18.10
CA ARG A 50 -18.53 7.49 -17.32
C ARG A 50 -18.31 7.65 -15.82
N GLY A 51 -18.15 8.88 -15.35
CA GLY A 51 -17.92 9.15 -13.93
C GLY A 51 -16.51 8.80 -13.41
N LEU A 52 -15.54 8.53 -14.32
CA LEU A 52 -14.15 8.24 -13.95
C LEU A 52 -13.36 9.50 -13.58
N LEU A 53 -13.76 10.66 -14.11
CA LEU A 53 -13.14 11.96 -13.88
C LEU A 53 -14.18 12.98 -13.49
N SER A 54 -13.85 13.86 -12.56
CA SER A 54 -14.62 15.08 -12.33
C SER A 54 -14.41 16.09 -13.45
N SER A 55 -15.26 17.11 -13.52
CA SER A 55 -15.06 18.23 -14.47
C SER A 55 -13.76 18.99 -14.18
N GLN A 56 -13.37 19.10 -12.90
CA GLN A 56 -12.14 19.74 -12.47
C GLN A 56 -10.91 18.94 -12.91
N ASP A 57 -10.90 17.61 -12.67
CA ASP A 57 -9.81 16.73 -13.09
C ASP A 57 -9.67 16.70 -14.62
N SER A 58 -10.78 16.65 -15.33
CA SER A 58 -10.80 16.70 -16.79
C SER A 58 -10.13 17.95 -17.33
N LYS A 59 -10.40 19.11 -16.73
CA LYS A 59 -9.77 20.37 -17.09
C LYS A 59 -8.28 20.37 -16.76
N ALA A 60 -7.90 19.92 -15.56
CA ALA A 60 -6.51 19.84 -15.13
C ALA A 60 -5.66 18.97 -16.07
N LEU A 61 -6.19 17.79 -16.46
CA LEU A 61 -5.51 16.89 -17.39
C LEU A 61 -5.35 17.48 -18.80
N LEU A 62 -6.36 18.18 -19.31
CA LEU A 62 -6.30 18.81 -20.64
C LEU A 62 -5.41 20.03 -20.69
N ASP A 63 -5.43 20.86 -19.65
CA ASP A 63 -4.63 22.08 -19.58
C ASP A 63 -3.13 21.76 -19.39
N GLY A 64 -2.79 20.61 -18.79
CA GLY A 64 -1.43 20.18 -18.52
C GLY A 64 -0.65 21.12 -17.57
N ARG A 65 -1.34 22.08 -16.93
CA ARG A 65 -0.73 23.15 -16.13
C ARG A 65 -0.79 22.89 -14.63
N ASN A 66 -1.71 22.06 -14.18
CA ASN A 66 -1.91 21.71 -12.77
C ASN A 66 -1.29 20.34 -12.45
N VAL A 67 -0.10 20.12 -12.94
CA VAL A 67 0.77 19.02 -12.51
C VAL A 67 1.48 19.44 -11.19
N LEU A 68 2.24 18.55 -10.62
CA LEU A 68 3.03 18.84 -9.43
C LEU A 68 3.91 20.08 -9.65
N ASP A 69 3.78 21.09 -8.81
CA ASP A 69 4.67 22.25 -8.82
C ASP A 69 5.97 21.98 -8.04
N VAL A 70 7.02 22.77 -8.31
CA VAL A 70 8.35 22.58 -7.73
C VAL A 70 8.35 22.73 -6.20
N THR A 71 7.52 23.63 -5.67
CA THR A 71 7.44 23.85 -4.21
C THR A 71 6.87 22.63 -3.50
N ASN A 72 5.82 22.02 -4.06
CA ASN A 72 5.27 20.79 -3.53
C ASN A 72 6.24 19.59 -3.72
N ALA A 73 6.93 19.53 -4.87
CA ALA A 73 7.93 18.50 -5.13
C ALA A 73 9.06 18.53 -4.09
N ASP A 74 9.52 19.70 -3.68
CA ASP A 74 10.58 19.91 -2.68
C ASP A 74 10.21 19.39 -1.28
N THR A 75 8.91 19.21 -1.01
CA THR A 75 8.43 18.60 0.23
C THR A 75 8.27 17.06 0.14
N MET A 76 8.43 16.48 -1.05
CA MET A 76 8.21 15.06 -1.30
C MET A 76 9.49 14.25 -1.27
N ILE A 77 10.57 14.80 -1.80
CA ILE A 77 11.90 14.18 -1.85
C ILE A 77 12.99 15.22 -1.60
N GLU A 78 14.19 14.77 -1.26
CA GLU A 78 15.37 15.61 -1.03
C GLU A 78 15.98 16.10 -2.36
N ASN A 79 16.70 17.22 -2.33
CA ASN A 79 17.52 17.74 -3.43
C ASN A 79 16.76 17.96 -4.74
N VAL A 80 15.53 18.42 -4.67
CA VAL A 80 14.69 18.68 -5.85
C VAL A 80 15.32 19.74 -6.75
N ILE A 81 15.42 19.44 -8.05
CA ILE A 81 15.88 20.38 -9.08
C ILE A 81 14.77 20.74 -10.09
N GLY A 82 13.63 20.08 -10.01
CA GLY A 82 12.49 20.30 -10.92
C GLY A 82 11.51 19.15 -10.91
N VAL A 83 10.55 19.22 -11.83
CA VAL A 83 9.51 18.21 -12.03
C VAL A 83 9.54 17.70 -13.47
N MET A 84 9.48 16.38 -13.65
CA MET A 84 9.38 15.75 -14.96
C MET A 84 7.97 15.16 -15.15
N GLY A 85 7.34 15.48 -16.27
CA GLY A 85 6.03 14.94 -16.62
C GLY A 85 6.10 13.54 -17.25
N LEU A 86 5.17 12.67 -16.86
CA LEU A 86 4.95 11.38 -17.50
C LEU A 86 3.56 11.33 -18.16
N PRO A 87 3.41 10.63 -19.32
CA PRO A 87 2.09 10.40 -19.90
C PRO A 87 1.20 9.60 -18.95
N VAL A 88 -0.09 9.97 -18.89
CA VAL A 88 -1.10 9.20 -18.17
C VAL A 88 -2.05 8.55 -19.15
N GLY A 89 -2.10 7.21 -19.13
CA GLY A 89 -3.02 6.41 -19.91
C GLY A 89 -4.03 5.65 -19.06
N LEU A 90 -5.02 5.05 -19.70
CA LEU A 90 -6.03 4.22 -19.04
C LEU A 90 -5.98 2.78 -19.54
N GLY A 91 -5.70 1.84 -18.64
CA GLY A 91 -5.91 0.42 -18.86
C GLY A 91 -7.39 0.09 -18.77
N LEU A 92 -7.94 -0.45 -19.86
CA LEU A 92 -9.36 -0.73 -20.03
C LEU A 92 -9.66 -2.23 -20.00
N ASN A 93 -10.94 -2.57 -20.02
CA ASN A 93 -11.48 -3.94 -20.11
C ASN A 93 -11.29 -4.82 -18.87
N PHE A 94 -10.80 -4.30 -17.75
CA PHE A 94 -10.66 -5.10 -16.53
C PHE A 94 -12.03 -5.46 -15.97
N LEU A 95 -12.30 -6.76 -15.94
CA LEU A 95 -13.41 -7.37 -15.20
C LEU A 95 -12.78 -8.21 -14.08
N ILE A 96 -12.92 -7.80 -12.83
CA ILE A 96 -12.29 -8.43 -11.67
C ILE A 96 -13.38 -8.77 -10.66
N ASN A 97 -13.51 -10.05 -10.29
CA ASN A 97 -14.55 -10.54 -9.40
C ASN A 97 -15.97 -10.06 -9.80
N GLY A 98 -16.25 -10.06 -11.12
CA GLY A 98 -17.52 -9.62 -11.68
C GLY A 98 -17.76 -8.10 -11.71
N ARG A 99 -16.77 -7.28 -11.34
CA ARG A 99 -16.86 -5.81 -11.35
C ARG A 99 -15.93 -5.21 -12.41
N ASP A 100 -16.38 -4.14 -13.02
CA ASP A 100 -15.60 -3.40 -13.99
C ASP A 100 -14.64 -2.41 -13.32
N TYR A 101 -13.38 -2.38 -13.81
CA TYR A 101 -12.34 -1.46 -13.34
C TYR A 101 -11.64 -0.80 -14.53
N VAL A 102 -11.24 0.46 -14.34
CA VAL A 102 -10.33 1.20 -15.22
C VAL A 102 -9.09 1.54 -14.41
N VAL A 103 -7.92 1.21 -14.96
CA VAL A 103 -6.63 1.35 -14.27
C VAL A 103 -5.86 2.52 -14.87
N PRO A 104 -5.62 3.62 -14.12
CA PRO A 104 -4.75 4.68 -14.56
C PRO A 104 -3.28 4.22 -14.49
N LEU A 105 -2.50 4.62 -15.48
CA LEU A 105 -1.10 4.25 -15.62
C LEU A 105 -0.30 5.50 -15.98
N ALA A 106 0.75 5.80 -15.22
CA ALA A 106 1.78 6.76 -15.59
C ALA A 106 2.97 5.98 -16.15
N VAL A 107 3.23 6.08 -17.43
CA VAL A 107 4.23 5.25 -18.12
C VAL A 107 4.80 5.97 -19.33
N GLU A 108 6.12 5.83 -19.52
CA GLU A 108 6.86 6.42 -20.61
C GLU A 108 7.00 5.49 -21.83
N GLU A 109 6.85 4.17 -21.61
CA GLU A 109 7.13 3.18 -22.63
C GLU A 109 5.93 2.93 -23.55
N PRO A 110 6.11 2.94 -24.88
CA PRO A 110 5.09 2.53 -25.83
C PRO A 110 4.60 1.10 -25.62
N SER A 111 3.37 0.83 -26.01
CA SER A 111 2.73 -0.51 -25.99
C SER A 111 2.34 -1.08 -24.62
N ILE A 112 2.82 -0.55 -23.51
CA ILE A 112 2.48 -1.06 -22.16
C ILE A 112 0.96 -0.96 -21.92
N VAL A 113 0.39 0.22 -22.10
CA VAL A 113 -1.06 0.43 -21.90
C VAL A 113 -1.89 -0.38 -22.91
N ALA A 114 -1.40 -0.50 -24.14
CA ALA A 114 -2.06 -1.29 -25.18
C ALA A 114 -2.02 -2.79 -24.86
N GLY A 115 -0.86 -3.32 -24.46
CA GLY A 115 -0.67 -4.72 -24.09
C GLY A 115 -1.54 -5.12 -22.90
N LEU A 116 -1.52 -4.30 -21.83
CA LEU A 116 -2.33 -4.47 -20.63
C LEU A 116 -3.85 -4.47 -20.97
N THR A 117 -4.29 -3.51 -21.75
CA THR A 117 -5.69 -3.40 -22.19
C THR A 117 -6.12 -4.61 -23.03
N HIS A 118 -5.23 -5.10 -23.91
CA HIS A 118 -5.49 -6.28 -24.74
C HIS A 118 -5.56 -7.55 -23.90
N ALA A 119 -4.62 -7.76 -22.99
CA ALA A 119 -4.65 -8.89 -22.06
C ALA A 119 -5.93 -8.90 -21.20
N ALA A 120 -6.31 -7.74 -20.66
CA ALA A 120 -7.56 -7.61 -19.91
C ALA A 120 -8.81 -7.91 -20.77
N LYS A 121 -8.81 -7.53 -22.06
CA LYS A 121 -9.88 -7.87 -22.99
C LYS A 121 -9.96 -9.37 -23.24
N THR A 122 -8.83 -10.04 -23.40
CA THR A 122 -8.76 -11.50 -23.57
C THR A 122 -9.26 -12.24 -22.33
N ALA A 123 -8.81 -11.86 -21.13
CA ALA A 123 -9.30 -12.42 -19.88
C ALA A 123 -10.81 -12.17 -19.71
N ARG A 124 -11.29 -10.99 -20.04
CA ARG A 124 -12.72 -10.62 -19.97
C ARG A 124 -13.60 -11.55 -20.81
N SER A 125 -13.13 -11.97 -22.01
CA SER A 125 -13.91 -12.88 -22.88
C SER A 125 -14.16 -14.26 -22.27
N ALA A 126 -13.33 -14.65 -21.28
CA ALA A 126 -13.44 -15.89 -20.50
C ALA A 126 -14.01 -15.68 -19.09
N GLY A 127 -14.65 -14.54 -18.80
CA GLY A 127 -15.26 -14.26 -17.50
C GLY A 127 -14.45 -13.30 -16.59
N GLY A 128 -13.29 -12.83 -17.03
CA GLY A 128 -12.44 -11.88 -16.30
C GLY A 128 -11.46 -12.55 -15.34
N PHE A 129 -11.02 -11.78 -14.34
CA PHE A 129 -10.10 -12.25 -13.31
C PHE A 129 -10.84 -12.60 -12.02
N THR A 130 -10.45 -13.70 -11.40
CA THR A 130 -10.85 -14.03 -10.02
C THR A 130 -9.65 -13.82 -9.11
N THR A 131 -9.80 -12.98 -8.10
CA THR A 131 -8.71 -12.60 -7.20
C THR A 131 -9.15 -12.66 -5.75
N SER A 132 -8.19 -12.93 -4.86
CA SER A 132 -8.33 -12.78 -3.41
C SER A 132 -7.05 -12.18 -2.85
N SER A 133 -7.13 -11.57 -1.69
CA SER A 133 -5.99 -11.03 -0.96
C SER A 133 -6.09 -11.38 0.51
N THR A 134 -4.95 -11.47 1.18
CA THR A 134 -4.88 -11.50 2.64
C THR A 134 -5.07 -10.11 3.23
N GLU A 135 -5.23 -10.04 4.54
CA GLU A 135 -5.14 -8.77 5.27
C GLU A 135 -3.78 -8.07 5.03
N PRO A 136 -3.74 -6.72 5.05
CA PRO A 136 -2.51 -5.96 4.79
C PRO A 136 -1.56 -6.00 6.00
N ILE A 137 -1.07 -7.19 6.32
CA ILE A 137 -0.17 -7.43 7.46
C ILE A 137 1.27 -7.46 6.96
N LEU A 138 2.10 -6.56 7.47
CA LEU A 138 3.55 -6.63 7.38
C LEU A 138 4.11 -7.31 8.62
N ILE A 139 5.22 -8.03 8.44
CA ILE A 139 5.94 -8.70 9.51
C ILE A 139 7.23 -7.94 9.79
N GLY A 140 7.31 -7.32 10.97
CA GLY A 140 8.55 -6.80 11.52
C GLY A 140 9.33 -7.93 12.16
N GLN A 141 10.59 -8.12 11.78
CA GLN A 141 11.45 -9.14 12.38
C GLN A 141 12.39 -8.48 13.38
N ILE A 142 12.41 -9.01 14.60
CA ILE A 142 13.31 -8.59 15.67
C ILE A 142 14.17 -9.82 16.04
N GLN A 143 15.43 -9.77 15.63
CA GLN A 143 16.38 -10.87 15.87
C GLN A 143 17.07 -10.69 17.20
N LEU A 144 17.06 -11.74 18.04
CA LEU A 144 17.78 -11.80 19.30
C LEU A 144 18.84 -12.88 19.26
N VAL A 145 20.00 -12.55 19.81
CA VAL A 145 21.13 -13.45 20.06
C VAL A 145 21.40 -13.51 21.56
N ASP A 146 22.23 -14.46 21.98
CA ASP A 146 22.66 -14.64 23.38
C ASP A 146 21.48 -14.76 24.36
N VAL A 147 20.38 -15.40 23.94
CA VAL A 147 19.24 -15.67 24.81
C VAL A 147 19.57 -16.84 25.74
N PRO A 148 19.68 -16.63 27.08
CA PRO A 148 20.19 -17.68 27.99
C PRO A 148 19.31 -18.94 28.05
N HIS A 149 17.98 -18.76 27.93
CA HIS A 149 16.98 -19.82 28.01
C HIS A 149 15.88 -19.64 26.94
N PRO A 150 16.14 -19.99 25.67
CA PRO A 150 15.22 -19.66 24.54
C PRO A 150 13.79 -20.15 24.74
N THR A 151 13.60 -21.39 25.18
CA THR A 151 12.27 -21.96 25.43
C THR A 151 11.50 -21.20 26.52
N LYS A 152 12.17 -20.81 27.59
CA LYS A 152 11.57 -20.05 28.69
C LYS A 152 11.26 -18.60 28.23
N ALA A 153 12.19 -18.00 27.50
CA ALA A 153 12.04 -16.66 26.92
C ALA A 153 10.83 -16.61 25.97
N ARG A 154 10.68 -17.59 25.09
CA ARG A 154 9.51 -17.74 24.24
C ARG A 154 8.20 -17.76 25.03
N GLN A 155 8.12 -18.62 26.07
CA GLN A 155 6.92 -18.69 26.92
C GLN A 155 6.63 -17.38 27.64
N GLN A 156 7.66 -16.64 28.07
CA GLN A 156 7.49 -15.34 28.71
C GLN A 156 6.99 -14.29 27.73
N LEU A 157 7.51 -14.25 26.50
CA LEU A 157 7.02 -13.36 25.44
C LEU A 157 5.58 -13.68 25.08
N GLU A 158 5.22 -14.95 24.92
CA GLU A 158 3.85 -15.37 24.65
C GLU A 158 2.88 -14.94 25.77
N ARG A 159 3.28 -15.01 27.03
CA ARG A 159 2.47 -14.54 28.17
C ARG A 159 2.34 -13.02 28.22
N ARG A 160 3.33 -12.29 27.77
CA ARG A 160 3.38 -10.82 27.79
C ARG A 160 3.14 -10.21 26.41
N LYS A 161 2.59 -10.98 25.49
CA LYS A 161 2.29 -10.58 24.11
C LYS A 161 1.52 -9.28 24.03
N GLU A 162 0.44 -9.16 24.79
CA GLU A 162 -0.39 -7.97 24.83
C GLU A 162 0.38 -6.72 25.30
N GLU A 163 1.34 -6.86 26.21
CA GLU A 163 2.16 -5.74 26.66
C GLU A 163 3.07 -5.23 25.52
N VAL A 164 3.66 -6.16 24.75
CA VAL A 164 4.50 -5.81 23.58
C VAL A 164 3.67 -5.12 22.50
N ILE A 165 2.49 -5.67 22.19
CA ILE A 165 1.57 -5.10 21.19
C ILE A 165 1.11 -3.71 21.60
N ASN A 166 0.72 -3.52 22.86
CA ASN A 166 0.28 -2.22 23.37
C ASN A 166 1.41 -1.18 23.34
N LEU A 167 2.64 -1.59 23.67
CA LEU A 167 3.80 -0.71 23.57
C LEU A 167 4.05 -0.30 22.11
N ALA A 168 4.07 -1.25 21.17
CA ALA A 168 4.21 -0.97 19.74
C ALA A 168 3.13 0.00 19.24
N ASN A 169 1.88 -0.23 19.61
CA ASN A 169 0.75 0.61 19.21
C ASN A 169 0.79 2.02 19.81
N SER A 170 1.37 2.19 20.99
CA SER A 170 1.54 3.51 21.61
C SER A 170 2.45 4.44 20.82
N LEU A 171 3.36 3.88 20.00
CA LEU A 171 4.27 4.65 19.15
C LEU A 171 3.58 5.26 17.92
N HIS A 172 2.48 4.66 17.47
CA HIS A 172 1.75 5.09 16.28
C HIS A 172 0.22 5.23 16.50
N PRO A 173 -0.21 6.08 17.44
CA PRO A 173 -1.63 6.19 17.80
C PRO A 173 -2.53 6.63 16.64
N LYS A 174 -1.99 7.35 15.66
CA LYS A 174 -2.73 7.77 14.46
C LYS A 174 -3.03 6.59 13.53
N MET A 175 -2.14 5.60 13.44
CA MET A 175 -2.36 4.38 12.67
C MET A 175 -3.40 3.50 13.36
N VAL A 176 -3.29 3.32 14.67
CA VAL A 176 -4.27 2.58 15.47
C VAL A 176 -5.68 3.19 15.33
N ALA A 177 -5.79 4.51 15.38
CA ALA A 177 -7.06 5.22 15.20
C ALA A 177 -7.69 5.01 13.80
N ARG A 178 -6.90 4.60 12.82
CA ARG A 178 -7.37 4.26 11.46
C ARG A 178 -7.74 2.78 11.30
N GLY A 179 -7.56 1.96 12.34
CA GLY A 179 -7.83 0.53 12.33
C GLY A 179 -6.61 -0.35 11.97
N GLY A 180 -5.41 0.25 11.89
CA GLY A 180 -4.15 -0.46 11.74
C GLY A 180 -3.40 -0.63 13.05
N GLY A 181 -2.10 -0.93 12.98
CA GLY A 181 -1.20 -1.12 14.11
C GLY A 181 -0.80 -2.58 14.31
N ALA A 182 -0.03 -2.84 15.37
CA ALA A 182 0.40 -4.19 15.75
C ALA A 182 -0.82 -5.01 16.19
N THR A 183 -0.95 -6.22 15.65
CA THR A 183 -2.11 -7.10 15.85
C THR A 183 -1.74 -8.43 16.47
N ASP A 184 -0.50 -8.88 16.25
CA ASP A 184 -0.04 -10.18 16.72
C ASP A 184 1.47 -10.21 16.92
N LEU A 185 1.95 -11.24 17.64
CA LEU A 185 3.36 -11.53 17.87
C LEU A 185 3.58 -13.04 17.83
N GLU A 186 4.58 -13.47 17.06
CA GLU A 186 5.02 -14.86 16.96
C GLU A 186 6.50 -14.97 17.31
N VAL A 187 6.89 -16.03 18.00
CA VAL A 187 8.29 -16.26 18.39
C VAL A 187 8.82 -17.53 17.75
N ILE A 188 9.86 -17.38 16.93
CA ILE A 188 10.52 -18.47 16.20
C ILE A 188 11.90 -18.71 16.82
N LEU A 189 12.18 -19.96 17.15
CA LEU A 189 13.49 -20.39 17.62
C LEU A 189 14.27 -21.05 16.47
N HIS A 190 15.44 -20.54 16.20
CA HIS A 190 16.38 -21.13 15.24
C HIS A 190 17.53 -21.76 16.02
N PRO A 191 17.62 -23.11 16.09
CA PRO A 191 18.71 -23.77 16.77
C PRO A 191 20.05 -23.50 16.09
N ALA A 192 21.13 -23.58 16.86
CA ALA A 192 22.48 -23.51 16.31
C ALA A 192 22.71 -24.60 15.27
N THR A 193 23.38 -24.24 14.17
CA THR A 193 23.87 -25.17 13.16
C THR A 193 25.38 -24.97 12.98
N PRO A 194 26.10 -25.83 12.23
CA PRO A 194 27.52 -25.61 11.96
C PRO A 194 27.83 -24.24 11.34
N ASP A 195 26.87 -23.67 10.60
CA ASP A 195 27.04 -22.42 9.85
C ASP A 195 26.36 -21.21 10.52
N ASN A 196 25.52 -21.42 11.55
CA ASN A 196 24.76 -20.35 12.20
C ASN A 196 24.70 -20.51 13.73
N VAL A 197 24.74 -19.38 14.43
CA VAL A 197 24.51 -19.33 15.88
C VAL A 197 23.04 -19.55 16.19
N GLU A 198 22.75 -20.02 17.43
CA GLU A 198 21.37 -20.06 17.91
C GLU A 198 20.80 -18.64 17.99
N MET A 199 19.59 -18.46 17.49
CA MET A 199 18.90 -17.18 17.54
C MET A 199 17.41 -17.33 17.78
N MET A 200 16.82 -16.30 18.34
CA MET A 200 15.36 -16.14 18.44
C MET A 200 14.92 -15.00 17.52
N VAL A 201 13.88 -15.22 16.76
CA VAL A 201 13.27 -14.17 15.94
C VAL A 201 11.85 -13.94 16.43
N VAL A 202 11.56 -12.69 16.77
CA VAL A 202 10.20 -12.25 17.11
C VAL A 202 9.60 -11.57 15.91
N HIS A 203 8.51 -12.12 15.41
CA HIS A 203 7.70 -11.52 14.37
C HIS A 203 6.64 -10.63 15.00
N LEU A 204 6.70 -9.34 14.76
CA LEU A 204 5.65 -8.39 15.10
C LEU A 204 4.76 -8.19 13.87
N MET A 205 3.52 -8.63 13.96
CA MET A 205 2.54 -8.53 12.87
C MET A 205 1.83 -7.20 12.94
N VAL A 206 1.94 -6.40 11.88
CA VAL A 206 1.44 -5.03 11.85
C VAL A 206 0.49 -4.83 10.67
N ASN A 207 -0.76 -4.49 10.96
CA ASN A 207 -1.69 -4.05 9.94
C ASN A 207 -1.36 -2.60 9.54
N THR A 208 -0.98 -2.41 8.28
CA THR A 208 -0.56 -1.12 7.74
C THR A 208 -1.69 -0.36 7.05
N CYS A 209 -2.90 -0.92 6.99
CA CYS A 209 -4.01 -0.39 6.19
C CYS A 209 -3.55 -0.13 4.74
N ASP A 210 -3.73 1.09 4.25
CA ASP A 210 -3.35 1.49 2.89
C ASP A 210 -1.92 2.02 2.78
N ALA A 211 -1.15 2.04 3.89
CA ALA A 211 0.22 2.55 3.88
C ALA A 211 1.21 1.47 3.39
N MET A 212 2.29 1.90 2.74
CA MET A 212 3.43 1.04 2.43
C MET A 212 4.05 0.42 3.70
N GLY A 213 4.10 1.17 4.80
CA GLY A 213 4.27 0.66 6.16
C GLY A 213 5.71 0.40 6.63
N ALA A 214 6.74 0.48 5.79
CA ALA A 214 8.12 0.12 6.17
C ALA A 214 8.63 0.90 7.40
N ASN A 215 8.54 2.23 7.38
CA ASN A 215 8.97 3.06 8.52
C ASN A 215 8.13 2.82 9.79
N LEU A 216 6.83 2.54 9.61
CA LEU A 216 5.94 2.19 10.71
C LEU A 216 6.42 0.93 11.44
N VAL A 217 6.68 -0.13 10.67
CA VAL A 217 7.12 -1.43 11.19
C VAL A 217 8.48 -1.32 11.86
N ASN A 218 9.43 -0.60 11.22
CA ASN A 218 10.75 -0.38 11.81
C ASN A 218 10.66 0.38 13.15
N THR A 219 9.93 1.49 13.19
CA THR A 219 9.75 2.27 14.43
C THR A 219 9.10 1.43 15.54
N MET A 220 8.11 0.60 15.21
CA MET A 220 7.50 -0.31 16.18
C MET A 220 8.50 -1.36 16.67
N GLY A 221 9.26 -1.99 15.76
CA GLY A 221 10.26 -2.98 16.09
C GLY A 221 11.37 -2.43 16.99
N GLU A 222 11.94 -1.29 16.61
CA GLU A 222 12.94 -0.58 17.41
C GLU A 222 12.40 -0.17 18.78
N GLY A 223 11.17 0.34 18.83
CA GLY A 223 10.57 0.82 20.07
C GLY A 223 10.24 -0.28 21.09
N VAL A 224 10.02 -1.51 20.66
CA VAL A 224 9.79 -2.65 21.57
C VAL A 224 11.07 -3.43 21.90
N ALA A 225 12.18 -3.17 21.23
CA ALA A 225 13.42 -3.93 21.33
C ALA A 225 13.92 -4.07 22.79
N SER A 226 14.11 -2.96 23.51
CA SER A 226 14.57 -2.96 24.90
C SER A 226 13.61 -3.69 25.84
N PHE A 227 12.30 -3.62 25.56
CA PHE A 227 11.31 -4.35 26.35
C PHE A 227 11.42 -5.86 26.14
N ILE A 228 11.61 -6.29 24.90
CA ILE A 228 11.84 -7.71 24.54
C ILE A 228 13.14 -8.20 25.15
N GLU A 229 14.23 -7.44 25.13
CA GLU A 229 15.48 -7.78 25.82
C GLU A 229 15.26 -8.00 27.32
N SER A 230 14.49 -7.13 27.97
CA SER A 230 14.19 -7.25 29.40
C SER A 230 13.41 -8.52 29.75
N ILE A 231 12.59 -9.03 28.83
CA ILE A 231 11.82 -10.26 29.00
C ILE A 231 12.69 -11.50 28.77
N THR A 232 13.52 -11.44 27.73
CA THR A 232 14.25 -12.62 27.22
C THR A 232 15.62 -12.81 27.85
N GLY A 233 16.24 -11.73 28.32
CA GLY A 233 17.64 -11.69 28.76
C GLY A 233 18.62 -11.78 27.58
N GLY A 234 18.16 -11.81 26.35
CA GLY A 234 18.96 -11.77 25.14
C GLY A 234 19.27 -10.35 24.69
N LYS A 235 19.98 -10.25 23.55
CA LYS A 235 20.35 -8.99 22.92
C LYS A 235 19.73 -8.90 21.54
N VAL A 236 19.04 -7.80 21.27
CA VAL A 236 18.52 -7.48 19.92
C VAL A 236 19.71 -7.14 19.01
N PHE A 237 19.77 -7.81 17.86
CA PHE A 237 20.83 -7.63 16.88
C PHE A 237 20.32 -6.92 15.62
N LEU A 238 19.09 -7.20 15.21
CA LEU A 238 18.42 -6.63 14.06
C LEU A 238 16.94 -6.40 14.39
#